data_a3733acc8855dadbc61f67962761d25f
#
_entry.id   a3733acc8855dadbc61f67962761d25f
#
_cell.length_a   1.000
_cell.length_b   1.000
_cell.length_c   1.000
_cell.angle_alpha   90.00
_cell.angle_beta   90.00
_cell.angle_gamma   90.00
#
_symmetry.space_group_name_H-M   'P 1'
#
loop_
_entity.id
_entity.type
_entity.pdbx_description
1 polymer ?
#
loop_
_entity_poly.entity_id
_entity_poly.type
_entity_poly.pdbx_seq_one_letter_code
_entity_poly.pdbx_strand_id
1 'polypeptide(L)'
;MPAAERIGGSVNVPRIPAGTPHRGNPILQRIMIALLRLTGWRFTGTDFPDVPRMVLIVAPHTSNWDFPLGVMAMYALRIRGTYLGKHTLFRFPLGILMRFLGGVPVDRGSSQDVVGQTVAIAQGMDRAIIVLAPEGTRKLAPKWKTGFYRIAQQGGMPIFPVAFDYARKEIRFFPPFHPTGDLEADLAALRANFTPQMARYPAQYA
;
A
#
# COMPACT_ATOMS: atom_id res chain seq x y z
N MET A 1 -8.49 -4.04 42.14
CA MET A 1 -8.09 -2.91 41.26
C MET A 1 -7.34 -3.46 40.08
N PRO A 2 -7.86 -3.40 38.83
CA PRO A 2 -7.11 -3.85 37.69
C PRO A 2 -6.05 -2.80 37.32
N ALA A 3 -4.83 -3.29 37.07
CA ALA A 3 -3.67 -2.48 36.67
C ALA A 3 -3.95 -1.73 35.37
N ALA A 4 -3.71 -0.44 35.37
CA ALA A 4 -3.76 0.42 34.20
C ALA A 4 -2.76 -0.12 33.16
N GLU A 5 -3.30 -0.58 32.03
CA GLU A 5 -2.55 -1.03 30.86
C GLU A 5 -1.77 0.16 30.31
N ARG A 6 -0.45 0.08 30.35
CA ARG A 6 0.43 1.14 29.86
C ARG A 6 0.25 1.27 28.35
N ILE A 7 -0.41 2.34 27.92
CA ILE A 7 -0.43 2.79 26.54
C ILE A 7 0.99 3.28 26.19
N GLY A 8 1.83 2.37 25.74
CA GLY A 8 3.24 2.62 25.44
C GLY A 8 3.86 1.51 24.59
N GLY A 9 3.12 0.97 23.62
CA GLY A 9 3.65 0.00 22.69
C GLY A 9 4.69 0.66 21.77
N SER A 10 5.95 0.13 21.79
CA SER A 10 6.94 0.51 20.81
C SER A 10 6.43 0.21 19.40
N VAL A 11 6.44 1.21 18.50
CA VAL A 11 6.22 0.93 17.08
C VAL A 11 7.39 0.08 16.63
N ASN A 12 7.16 -1.23 16.53
CA ASN A 12 8.17 -2.14 16.01
C ASN A 12 8.26 -1.91 14.49
N VAL A 13 9.28 -1.14 14.07
CA VAL A 13 9.52 -0.89 12.65
C VAL A 13 10.15 -2.16 12.07
N PRO A 14 9.51 -2.85 11.12
CA PRO A 14 10.06 -4.07 10.54
C PRO A 14 11.37 -3.79 9.82
N ARG A 15 12.22 -4.81 9.76
CA ARG A 15 13.46 -4.74 8.98
C ARG A 15 13.12 -4.63 7.51
N ILE A 16 13.60 -3.58 6.87
CA ILE A 16 13.47 -3.38 5.43
C ILE A 16 14.73 -3.91 4.76
N PRO A 17 14.63 -4.85 3.82
CA PRO A 17 15.78 -5.37 3.07
C PRO A 17 16.55 -4.26 2.36
N ALA A 18 17.89 -4.38 2.31
CA ALA A 18 18.75 -3.39 1.66
C ALA A 18 18.41 -3.19 0.16
N GLY A 19 17.80 -4.23 -0.42
CA GLY A 19 17.34 -4.24 -1.79
C GLY A 19 16.07 -3.45 -2.08
N THR A 20 15.37 -2.97 -1.08
CA THR A 20 14.12 -2.21 -1.25
C THR A 20 14.41 -0.79 -1.77
N PRO A 21 13.55 -0.20 -2.63
CA PRO A 21 13.69 1.20 -3.03
C PRO A 21 13.66 2.11 -1.80
N HIS A 22 14.80 2.69 -1.46
CA HIS A 22 14.91 3.56 -0.29
C HIS A 22 14.52 5.00 -0.60
N ARG A 23 13.88 5.61 0.37
CA ARG A 23 13.59 7.04 0.38
C ARG A 23 13.89 7.62 1.74
N GLY A 24 14.50 8.79 1.73
CA GLY A 24 14.30 9.69 2.81
C GLY A 24 15.38 9.91 3.79
N ASN A 25 15.04 10.84 4.61
CA ASN A 25 15.82 11.50 5.62
C ASN A 25 15.55 10.79 6.97
N PRO A 26 16.58 10.45 7.76
CA PRO A 26 16.42 9.85 9.09
C PRO A 26 15.59 10.71 10.07
N ILE A 27 15.64 12.03 9.92
CA ILE A 27 14.85 12.95 10.76
C ILE A 27 13.35 12.75 10.46
N LEU A 28 12.98 12.74 9.18
CA LEU A 28 11.60 12.55 8.76
C LEU A 28 11.09 11.15 9.17
N GLN A 29 11.93 10.13 9.10
CA GLN A 29 11.62 8.80 9.62
C GLN A 29 11.24 8.86 11.10
N ARG A 30 12.06 9.50 11.95
CA ARG A 30 11.79 9.64 13.38
C ARG A 30 10.49 10.37 13.66
N ILE A 31 10.22 11.45 12.91
CA ILE A 31 8.97 12.20 13.01
C ILE A 31 7.77 11.32 12.67
N MET A 32 7.83 10.56 11.58
CA MET A 32 6.72 9.70 11.17
C MET A 32 6.50 8.54 12.15
N ILE A 33 7.57 7.95 12.70
CA ILE A 33 7.47 6.94 13.76
C ILE A 33 6.81 7.55 15.01
N ALA A 34 7.20 8.77 15.41
CA ALA A 34 6.60 9.46 16.55
C ALA A 34 5.10 9.73 16.31
N LEU A 35 4.71 10.17 15.12
CA LEU A 35 3.30 10.38 14.75
C LEU A 35 2.50 9.08 14.77
N LEU A 36 3.05 7.98 14.24
CA LEU A 36 2.40 6.67 14.32
C LEU A 36 2.20 6.25 15.78
N ARG A 37 3.22 6.44 16.65
CA ARG A 37 3.12 6.16 18.09
C ARG A 37 2.04 6.99 18.77
N LEU A 38 2.03 8.30 18.53
CA LEU A 38 1.07 9.23 19.12
C LEU A 38 -0.38 8.91 18.73
N THR A 39 -0.56 8.41 17.49
CA THR A 39 -1.88 8.02 16.99
C THR A 39 -2.23 6.56 17.29
N GLY A 40 -1.33 5.82 17.96
CA GLY A 40 -1.52 4.44 18.40
C GLY A 40 -1.29 3.39 17.30
N TRP A 41 -0.79 3.77 16.12
CA TRP A 41 -0.52 2.85 15.02
C TRP A 41 0.78 2.08 15.23
N ARG A 42 0.78 0.80 14.83
CA ARG A 42 1.96 -0.09 14.87
C ARG A 42 2.04 -0.96 13.63
N PHE A 43 3.25 -1.43 13.31
CA PHE A 43 3.44 -2.43 12.27
C PHE A 43 3.30 -3.84 12.85
N THR A 44 2.64 -4.74 12.11
CA THR A 44 2.44 -6.14 12.49
C THR A 44 2.46 -7.05 11.26
N GLY A 45 2.46 -8.35 11.49
CA GLY A 45 2.40 -9.37 10.43
C GLY A 45 3.77 -9.90 10.04
N THR A 46 3.93 -10.21 8.75
CA THR A 46 5.17 -10.79 8.21
C THR A 46 6.26 -9.76 7.99
N ASP A 47 7.49 -10.24 7.76
CA ASP A 47 8.59 -9.38 7.33
C ASP A 47 8.33 -8.79 5.94
N PHE A 48 9.01 -7.67 5.67
CA PHE A 48 8.96 -7.03 4.37
C PHE A 48 9.75 -7.88 3.34
N PRO A 49 9.17 -8.19 2.16
CA PRO A 49 9.81 -9.11 1.21
C PRO A 49 11.07 -8.52 0.57
N ASP A 50 12.12 -9.35 0.43
CA ASP A 50 13.34 -8.97 -0.27
C ASP A 50 13.25 -9.33 -1.75
N VAL A 51 12.54 -8.49 -2.49
CA VAL A 51 12.34 -8.63 -3.92
C VAL A 51 12.60 -7.30 -4.63
N PRO A 52 13.15 -7.30 -5.84
CA PRO A 52 13.47 -6.07 -6.55
C PRO A 52 12.22 -5.30 -6.96
N ARG A 53 11.14 -5.99 -7.31
CA ARG A 53 9.89 -5.38 -7.77
C ARG A 53 8.70 -6.09 -7.17
N MET A 54 7.67 -5.35 -6.79
CA MET A 54 6.43 -5.90 -6.28
C MET A 54 5.23 -4.98 -6.54
N VAL A 55 4.04 -5.55 -6.50
CA VAL A 55 2.77 -4.82 -6.43
C VAL A 55 2.30 -4.86 -4.98
N LEU A 56 2.35 -3.75 -4.28
CA LEU A 56 1.82 -3.62 -2.92
C LEU A 56 0.35 -3.20 -3.01
N ILE A 57 -0.53 -4.03 -2.48
CA ILE A 57 -1.96 -3.69 -2.40
C ILE A 57 -2.34 -3.28 -0.99
N VAL A 58 -3.13 -2.20 -0.88
CA VAL A 58 -3.67 -1.72 0.40
C VAL A 58 -5.18 -1.91 0.38
N ALA A 59 -5.69 -2.70 1.31
CA ALA A 59 -7.12 -2.89 1.55
C ALA A 59 -7.38 -3.06 3.07
N PRO A 60 -8.60 -2.82 3.56
CA PRO A 60 -9.68 -2.07 2.92
C PRO A 60 -9.32 -0.59 2.67
N HIS A 61 -9.79 -0.03 1.54
CA HIS A 61 -9.56 1.37 1.19
C HIS A 61 -10.88 2.17 1.18
N THR A 62 -11.31 2.59 2.36
CA THR A 62 -12.62 3.21 2.57
C THR A 62 -12.56 4.67 3.05
N SER A 63 -11.35 5.25 3.18
CA SER A 63 -11.18 6.58 3.75
C SER A 63 -10.12 7.41 3.01
N ASN A 64 -10.31 8.74 3.04
CA ASN A 64 -9.26 9.69 2.63
C ASN A 64 -8.05 9.65 3.58
N TRP A 65 -8.22 9.18 4.82
CA TRP A 65 -7.15 9.06 5.79
C TRP A 65 -6.15 7.94 5.47
N ASP A 66 -6.53 7.01 4.59
CA ASP A 66 -5.63 5.92 4.17
C ASP A 66 -4.41 6.47 3.43
N PHE A 67 -4.58 7.56 2.67
CA PHE A 67 -3.46 8.18 1.96
C PHE A 67 -2.42 8.83 2.91
N PRO A 68 -2.78 9.72 3.85
CA PRO A 68 -1.85 10.21 4.85
C PRO A 68 -1.20 9.10 5.68
N LEU A 69 -1.97 8.08 6.08
CA LEU A 69 -1.45 6.93 6.83
C LEU A 69 -0.41 6.15 6.00
N GLY A 70 -0.71 5.90 4.72
CA GLY A 70 0.23 5.26 3.80
C GLY A 70 1.51 6.06 3.60
N VAL A 71 1.40 7.39 3.49
CA VAL A 71 2.57 8.28 3.42
C VAL A 71 3.39 8.20 4.71
N MET A 72 2.76 8.26 5.88
CA MET A 72 3.46 8.12 7.17
C MET A 72 4.17 6.76 7.26
N ALA A 73 3.50 5.68 6.85
CA ALA A 73 4.08 4.33 6.83
C ALA A 73 5.30 4.26 5.91
N MET A 74 5.19 4.75 4.67
CA MET A 74 6.31 4.74 3.71
C MET A 74 7.54 5.50 4.24
N TYR A 75 7.33 6.65 4.87
CA TYR A 75 8.45 7.41 5.46
C TYR A 75 9.00 6.77 6.72
N ALA A 76 8.16 6.20 7.59
CA ALA A 76 8.60 5.45 8.77
C ALA A 76 9.46 4.24 8.38
N LEU A 77 9.11 3.57 7.29
CA LEU A 77 9.86 2.44 6.73
C LEU A 77 11.03 2.85 5.82
N ARG A 78 11.14 4.15 5.48
CA ARG A 78 12.10 4.68 4.50
C ARG A 78 12.01 4.01 3.14
N ILE A 79 10.83 3.61 2.72
CA ILE A 79 10.60 3.02 1.40
C ILE A 79 10.04 4.04 0.40
N ARG A 80 10.33 3.83 -0.88
CA ARG A 80 9.79 4.61 -1.98
C ARG A 80 8.74 3.78 -2.72
N GLY A 81 7.46 4.04 -2.43
CA GLY A 81 6.36 3.50 -3.21
C GLY A 81 6.00 4.41 -4.39
N THR A 82 5.64 3.81 -5.50
CA THR A 82 5.10 4.48 -6.69
C THR A 82 3.61 4.22 -6.76
N TYR A 83 2.78 5.26 -6.67
CA TYR A 83 1.33 5.13 -6.84
C TYR A 83 0.87 5.79 -8.14
N LEU A 84 -0.19 5.24 -8.73
CA LEU A 84 -0.74 5.69 -9.99
C LEU A 84 -1.87 6.70 -9.76
N GLY A 85 -1.69 7.91 -10.25
CA GLY A 85 -2.67 8.98 -10.10
C GLY A 85 -3.24 9.44 -11.44
N LYS A 86 -4.49 9.92 -11.42
CA LYS A 86 -5.07 10.58 -12.59
C LYS A 86 -4.22 11.79 -12.98
N HIS A 87 -3.93 11.98 -14.26
CA HIS A 87 -3.06 13.06 -14.75
C HIS A 87 -3.49 14.45 -14.24
N THR A 88 -4.78 14.68 -13.97
CA THR A 88 -5.28 15.95 -13.44
C THR A 88 -4.75 16.31 -12.05
N LEU A 89 -4.35 15.31 -11.25
CA LEU A 89 -3.75 15.53 -9.92
C LEU A 89 -2.31 16.06 -10.00
N PHE A 90 -1.69 15.98 -11.20
CA PHE A 90 -0.32 16.38 -11.42
C PHE A 90 -0.19 17.78 -12.04
N ARG A 91 -1.28 18.56 -12.08
CA ARG A 91 -1.28 19.97 -12.45
C ARG A 91 -0.70 20.83 -11.33
N PHE A 92 -0.07 21.95 -11.72
CA PHE A 92 0.45 22.94 -10.77
C PHE A 92 -0.68 23.54 -9.91
N PRO A 93 -0.47 23.79 -8.59
CA PRO A 93 0.74 23.49 -7.78
C PRO A 93 0.77 22.07 -7.20
N LEU A 94 -0.37 21.37 -7.12
CA LEU A 94 -0.51 20.06 -6.46
C LEU A 94 0.39 19.00 -7.09
N GLY A 95 0.65 19.09 -8.39
CA GLY A 95 1.46 18.11 -9.11
C GLY A 95 2.89 17.97 -8.58
N ILE A 96 3.47 19.04 -8.05
CA ILE A 96 4.81 18.99 -7.42
C ILE A 96 4.78 18.06 -6.19
N LEU A 97 3.81 18.28 -5.31
CA LEU A 97 3.63 17.45 -4.10
C LEU A 97 3.33 16.00 -4.47
N MET A 98 2.44 15.76 -5.45
CA MET A 98 2.08 14.41 -5.87
C MET A 98 3.30 13.63 -6.40
N ARG A 99 4.12 14.24 -7.27
CA ARG A 99 5.37 13.62 -7.75
C ARG A 99 6.38 13.42 -6.60
N PHE A 100 6.53 14.40 -5.74
CA PHE A 100 7.38 14.29 -4.55
C PHE A 100 6.97 13.10 -3.68
N LEU A 101 5.70 12.84 -3.51
CA LEU A 101 5.18 11.69 -2.74
C LEU A 101 5.26 10.35 -3.49
N GLY A 102 5.81 10.31 -4.71
CA GLY A 102 5.97 9.08 -5.49
C GLY A 102 4.83 8.82 -6.48
N GLY A 103 3.99 9.81 -6.74
CA GLY A 103 2.93 9.71 -7.72
C GLY A 103 3.45 9.74 -9.16
N VAL A 104 2.90 8.89 -10.01
CA VAL A 104 3.13 8.86 -11.45
C VAL A 104 1.79 9.08 -12.16
N PRO A 105 1.71 10.07 -13.06
CA PRO A 105 0.50 10.27 -13.84
C PRO A 105 0.31 9.12 -14.82
N VAL A 106 -0.91 8.57 -14.88
CA VAL A 106 -1.28 7.59 -15.90
C VAL A 106 -2.48 8.11 -16.69
N ASP A 107 -2.46 7.87 -17.97
CA ASP A 107 -3.65 8.06 -18.79
C ASP A 107 -4.58 6.87 -18.60
N ARG A 108 -5.83 7.16 -18.25
CA ARG A 108 -6.86 6.15 -17.99
C ARG A 108 -7.81 5.97 -19.18
N GLY A 109 -7.33 6.25 -20.39
CA GLY A 109 -8.11 6.10 -21.62
C GLY A 109 -8.60 4.67 -21.84
N SER A 110 -7.74 3.67 -21.55
CA SER A 110 -8.15 2.27 -21.48
C SER A 110 -7.49 1.56 -20.29
N SER A 111 -8.15 0.53 -19.76
CA SER A 111 -7.59 -0.25 -18.65
C SER A 111 -6.37 -1.07 -19.06
N GLN A 112 -6.29 -1.48 -20.33
CA GLN A 112 -5.15 -2.22 -20.89
C GLN A 112 -3.92 -1.33 -21.00
N ASP A 113 -4.10 -0.06 -21.43
CA ASP A 113 -3.00 0.91 -21.50
C ASP A 113 -2.41 1.20 -20.12
N VAL A 114 -3.25 1.30 -19.09
CA VAL A 114 -2.77 1.51 -17.71
C VAL A 114 -1.93 0.35 -17.22
N VAL A 115 -2.31 -0.89 -17.50
CA VAL A 115 -1.54 -2.09 -17.11
C VAL A 115 -0.19 -2.08 -17.81
N GLY A 116 -0.17 -1.96 -19.14
CA GLY A 116 1.05 -1.94 -19.95
C GLY A 116 2.00 -0.80 -19.54
N GLN A 117 1.48 0.43 -19.37
CA GLN A 117 2.27 1.58 -18.90
C GLN A 117 2.87 1.31 -17.52
N THR A 118 2.10 0.72 -16.60
CA THR A 118 2.59 0.45 -15.24
C THR A 118 3.69 -0.61 -15.23
N VAL A 119 3.54 -1.68 -16.02
CA VAL A 119 4.56 -2.71 -16.18
C VAL A 119 5.84 -2.09 -16.76
N ALA A 120 5.72 -1.28 -17.80
CA ALA A 120 6.87 -0.60 -18.41
C ALA A 120 7.58 0.34 -17.42
N ILE A 121 6.83 1.10 -16.62
CA ILE A 121 7.37 1.94 -15.55
C ILE A 121 8.14 1.10 -14.53
N ALA A 122 7.56 -0.02 -14.08
CA ALA A 122 8.20 -0.88 -13.09
C ALA A 122 9.45 -1.55 -13.64
N GLN A 123 9.42 -1.99 -14.89
CA GLN A 123 10.56 -2.63 -15.58
C GLN A 123 11.70 -1.65 -15.87
N GLY A 124 11.39 -0.38 -16.14
CA GLY A 124 12.38 0.70 -16.32
C GLY A 124 13.09 1.13 -15.03
N MET A 125 12.69 0.59 -13.87
CA MET A 125 13.34 0.81 -12.58
C MET A 125 14.10 -0.43 -12.16
N ASP A 126 15.31 -0.28 -11.59
CA ASP A 126 16.03 -1.42 -11.00
C ASP A 126 15.20 -2.08 -9.90
N ARG A 127 14.49 -1.26 -9.14
CA ARG A 127 13.61 -1.66 -8.01
C ARG A 127 12.34 -0.83 -7.98
N ALA A 128 11.20 -1.48 -7.81
CA ALA A 128 9.89 -0.81 -7.82
C ALA A 128 8.91 -1.40 -6.82
N ILE A 129 8.21 -0.54 -6.10
CA ILE A 129 7.03 -0.87 -5.31
C ILE A 129 5.84 -0.12 -5.92
N ILE A 130 5.01 -0.82 -6.67
CA ILE A 130 3.78 -0.25 -7.24
C ILE A 130 2.67 -0.35 -6.21
N VAL A 131 2.18 0.79 -5.72
CA VAL A 131 1.17 0.82 -4.64
C VAL A 131 -0.22 1.07 -5.24
N LEU A 132 -1.14 0.17 -4.95
CA LEU A 132 -2.51 0.21 -5.48
C LEU A 132 -3.54 -0.16 -4.40
N ALA A 133 -4.76 0.41 -4.53
CA ALA A 133 -5.94 -0.07 -3.82
C ALA A 133 -6.78 -0.92 -4.78
N PRO A 134 -7.00 -2.21 -4.50
CA PRO A 134 -7.71 -3.11 -5.42
C PRO A 134 -9.17 -2.71 -5.64
N GLU A 135 -9.80 -2.06 -4.68
CA GLU A 135 -11.16 -1.53 -4.79
C GLU A 135 -11.26 -0.42 -5.84
N GLY A 136 -10.19 0.36 -6.04
CA GLY A 136 -10.12 1.46 -6.99
C GLY A 136 -11.04 2.65 -6.67
N THR A 137 -11.69 2.62 -5.52
CA THR A 137 -12.59 3.64 -4.98
C THR A 137 -12.62 3.55 -3.46
N ARG A 138 -13.15 4.56 -2.78
CA ARG A 138 -13.41 4.55 -1.33
C ARG A 138 -14.89 4.30 -0.99
N LYS A 139 -15.73 4.21 -2.02
CA LYS A 139 -17.14 3.81 -1.87
C LYS A 139 -17.24 2.29 -1.91
N LEU A 140 -18.36 1.77 -1.46
CA LEU A 140 -18.65 0.35 -1.55
C LEU A 140 -18.39 -0.18 -2.97
N ALA A 141 -17.47 -1.14 -3.07
CA ALA A 141 -17.09 -1.79 -4.31
C ALA A 141 -17.27 -3.31 -4.15
N PRO A 142 -18.36 -3.89 -4.70
CA PRO A 142 -18.66 -5.31 -4.50
C PRO A 142 -17.60 -6.23 -5.11
N LYS A 143 -16.81 -5.71 -6.03
CA LYS A 143 -15.72 -6.47 -6.68
C LYS A 143 -14.44 -5.65 -6.76
N TRP A 144 -13.33 -6.30 -6.49
CA TRP A 144 -12.02 -5.73 -6.75
C TRP A 144 -11.75 -5.57 -8.24
N LYS A 145 -11.04 -4.51 -8.60
CA LYS A 145 -10.51 -4.33 -9.95
C LYS A 145 -9.30 -5.23 -10.15
N THR A 146 -9.21 -5.89 -11.28
CA THR A 146 -8.15 -6.86 -11.57
C THR A 146 -6.85 -6.24 -12.09
N GLY A 147 -6.78 -4.92 -12.22
CA GLY A 147 -5.62 -4.22 -12.76
C GLY A 147 -4.32 -4.52 -12.01
N PHE A 148 -4.34 -4.54 -10.68
CA PHE A 148 -3.18 -4.85 -9.85
C PHE A 148 -2.66 -6.28 -10.11
N TYR A 149 -3.57 -7.23 -10.28
CA TYR A 149 -3.26 -8.63 -10.55
C TYR A 149 -2.58 -8.78 -11.92
N ARG A 150 -3.17 -8.14 -12.96
CA ARG A 150 -2.59 -8.14 -14.31
C ARG A 150 -1.22 -7.50 -14.35
N ILE A 151 -1.00 -6.40 -13.62
CA ILE A 151 0.32 -5.76 -13.48
C ILE A 151 1.31 -6.73 -12.85
N ALA A 152 0.93 -7.40 -11.77
CA ALA A 152 1.77 -8.38 -11.09
C ALA A 152 2.12 -9.56 -12.01
N GLN A 153 1.13 -10.15 -12.66
CA GLN A 153 1.29 -11.29 -13.57
C GLN A 153 2.16 -10.94 -14.77
N GLN A 154 1.85 -9.85 -15.50
CA GLN A 154 2.62 -9.46 -16.70
C GLN A 154 4.02 -8.97 -16.35
N GLY A 155 4.19 -8.37 -15.18
CA GLY A 155 5.50 -7.90 -14.70
C GLY A 155 6.34 -8.98 -14.03
N GLY A 156 5.83 -10.20 -13.83
CA GLY A 156 6.50 -11.24 -13.05
C GLY A 156 6.76 -10.84 -11.60
N MET A 157 5.87 -10.04 -10.99
CA MET A 157 6.04 -9.45 -9.68
C MET A 157 5.13 -10.14 -8.65
N PRO A 158 5.60 -10.38 -7.41
CA PRO A 158 4.71 -10.78 -6.34
C PRO A 158 3.76 -9.64 -5.96
N ILE A 159 2.59 -10.02 -5.44
CA ILE A 159 1.63 -9.12 -4.79
C ILE A 159 1.93 -9.14 -3.29
N PHE A 160 2.12 -7.98 -2.68
CA PHE A 160 2.34 -7.85 -1.24
C PHE A 160 1.11 -7.20 -0.60
N PRO A 161 0.25 -7.98 0.09
CA PRO A 161 -0.96 -7.46 0.70
C PRO A 161 -0.63 -6.73 2.01
N VAL A 162 -1.23 -5.55 2.19
CA VAL A 162 -1.11 -4.72 3.40
C VAL A 162 -2.49 -4.26 3.84
N ALA A 163 -2.83 -4.47 5.11
CA ALA A 163 -4.05 -3.92 5.68
C ALA A 163 -3.78 -2.69 6.55
N PHE A 164 -4.66 -1.70 6.43
CA PHE A 164 -4.81 -0.67 7.44
C PHE A 164 -5.96 -1.07 8.36
N ASP A 165 -5.61 -1.80 9.43
CA ASP A 165 -6.58 -2.24 10.43
C ASP A 165 -6.89 -1.10 11.41
N TYR A 166 -7.97 -0.38 11.15
CA TYR A 166 -8.40 0.74 12.00
C TYR A 166 -8.93 0.27 13.35
N ALA A 167 -9.48 -0.93 13.44
CA ALA A 167 -9.99 -1.46 14.69
C ALA A 167 -8.86 -1.75 15.68
N ARG A 168 -7.72 -2.25 15.17
CA ARG A 168 -6.54 -2.58 15.98
C ARG A 168 -5.43 -1.53 15.92
N LYS A 169 -5.57 -0.52 15.08
CA LYS A 169 -4.51 0.46 14.77
C LYS A 169 -3.23 -0.22 14.27
N GLU A 170 -3.38 -1.14 13.32
CA GLU A 170 -2.28 -1.91 12.77
C GLU A 170 -2.09 -1.63 11.27
N ILE A 171 -0.84 -1.42 10.87
CA ILE A 171 -0.39 -1.55 9.50
C ILE A 171 0.12 -2.97 9.38
N ARG A 172 -0.74 -3.86 8.86
CA ARG A 172 -0.49 -5.30 8.90
C ARG A 172 -0.01 -5.81 7.55
N PHE A 173 1.11 -6.48 7.55
CA PHE A 173 1.70 -7.14 6.39
C PHE A 173 1.29 -8.61 6.34
N PHE A 174 0.93 -9.06 5.15
CA PHE A 174 0.65 -10.47 4.89
C PHE A 174 1.76 -11.09 4.04
N PRO A 175 1.86 -12.42 3.96
CA PRO A 175 2.84 -13.07 3.11
C PRO A 175 2.73 -12.60 1.64
N PRO A 176 3.87 -12.45 0.94
CA PRO A 176 3.85 -12.19 -0.50
C PRO A 176 3.10 -13.29 -1.24
N PHE A 177 2.29 -12.89 -2.21
CA PHE A 177 1.48 -13.79 -3.02
C PHE A 177 1.97 -13.76 -4.47
N HIS A 178 2.22 -14.92 -5.05
CA HIS A 178 2.61 -15.05 -6.45
C HIS A 178 1.39 -15.43 -7.31
N PRO A 179 1.01 -14.64 -8.33
CA PRO A 179 -0.10 -14.98 -9.22
C PRO A 179 0.09 -16.36 -9.85
N THR A 180 -0.91 -17.23 -9.72
CA THR A 180 -0.86 -18.59 -10.28
C THR A 180 -1.37 -18.64 -11.73
N GLY A 181 -2.14 -17.63 -12.14
CA GLY A 181 -2.84 -17.58 -13.41
C GLY A 181 -4.33 -17.85 -13.29
N ASP A 182 -4.77 -18.50 -12.23
CA ASP A 182 -6.20 -18.62 -11.90
C ASP A 182 -6.68 -17.35 -11.16
N LEU A 183 -7.21 -16.42 -11.95
CA LEU A 183 -7.62 -15.13 -11.44
C LEU A 183 -8.66 -15.22 -10.33
N GLU A 184 -9.63 -16.13 -10.44
CA GLU A 184 -10.74 -16.23 -9.51
C GLU A 184 -10.28 -16.80 -8.16
N ALA A 185 -9.54 -17.90 -8.20
CA ALA A 185 -8.95 -18.51 -7.01
C ALA A 185 -7.96 -17.57 -6.33
N ASP A 186 -7.10 -16.91 -7.09
CA ASP A 186 -6.08 -15.99 -6.57
C ASP A 186 -6.73 -14.75 -5.90
N LEU A 187 -7.77 -14.18 -6.51
CA LEU A 187 -8.51 -13.07 -5.90
C LEU A 187 -9.22 -13.49 -4.62
N ALA A 188 -9.80 -14.68 -4.57
CA ALA A 188 -10.44 -15.21 -3.36
C ALA A 188 -9.40 -15.39 -2.24
N ALA A 189 -8.24 -15.97 -2.53
CA ALA A 189 -7.15 -16.14 -1.57
C ALA A 189 -6.61 -14.79 -1.06
N LEU A 190 -6.43 -13.81 -1.92
CA LEU A 190 -5.98 -12.48 -1.54
C LEU A 190 -7.02 -11.75 -0.66
N ARG A 191 -8.31 -11.84 -1.03
CA ARG A 191 -9.40 -11.20 -0.26
C ARG A 191 -9.58 -11.79 1.12
N ALA A 192 -9.29 -13.07 1.31
CA ALA A 192 -9.38 -13.74 2.61
C ALA A 192 -8.49 -13.10 3.71
N ASN A 193 -7.48 -12.31 3.33
CA ASN A 193 -6.66 -11.57 4.28
C ASN A 193 -7.36 -10.35 4.89
N PHE A 194 -8.46 -9.89 4.32
CA PHE A 194 -9.10 -8.63 4.69
C PHE A 194 -10.52 -8.85 5.18
N THR A 195 -10.91 -8.08 6.20
CA THR A 195 -12.27 -8.13 6.74
C THR A 195 -12.87 -6.73 6.83
N PRO A 196 -14.22 -6.61 6.80
CA PRO A 196 -14.87 -5.30 6.94
C PRO A 196 -14.47 -4.54 8.21
N GLN A 197 -14.18 -5.27 9.31
CA GLN A 197 -13.80 -4.70 10.59
C GLN A 197 -12.46 -3.96 10.56
N MET A 198 -11.58 -4.30 9.63
CA MET A 198 -10.31 -3.59 9.41
C MET A 198 -10.53 -2.19 8.84
N ALA A 199 -11.63 -1.99 8.09
CA ALA A 199 -11.92 -0.73 7.43
C ALA A 199 -12.20 0.41 8.41
N ARG A 200 -11.84 1.65 8.06
CA ARG A 200 -12.29 2.84 8.79
C ARG A 200 -13.81 2.98 8.76
N TYR A 201 -14.42 2.65 7.64
CA TYR A 201 -15.86 2.62 7.42
C TYR A 201 -16.27 1.22 6.95
N PRO A 202 -16.58 0.29 7.87
CA PRO A 202 -16.89 -1.11 7.54
C PRO A 202 -17.99 -1.29 6.50
N ALA A 203 -19.02 -0.44 6.53
CA ALA A 203 -20.14 -0.48 5.59
C ALA A 203 -19.75 -0.14 4.13
N GLN A 204 -18.54 0.36 3.90
CA GLN A 204 -18.01 0.68 2.55
C GLN A 204 -17.09 -0.43 2.00
N TYR A 205 -16.90 -1.53 2.73
CA TYR A 205 -16.13 -2.69 2.30
C TYR A 205 -17.02 -3.91 2.15
N ALA A 206 -16.92 -4.64 1.02
CA ALA A 206 -17.70 -5.84 0.70
C ALA A 206 -16.80 -7.04 0.42
#